data_5bbfa5c39dda065879f6f510e283ceb8
#
_entry.id   5bbfa5c39dda065879f6f510e283ceb8
#
_cell.length_a   1.000
_cell.length_b   1.000
_cell.length_c   1.000
_cell.angle_alpha   90.00
_cell.angle_beta   90.00
_cell.angle_gamma   90.00
#
_symmetry.space_group_name_H-M   'P 1'
#
loop_
_entity.id
_entity.type
_entity.pdbx_description
1 polymer ?
#
loop_
_entity_poly.entity_id
_entity_poly.type
_entity_poly.pdbx_seq_one_letter_code
_entity_poly.pdbx_strand_id
1 'polypeptide(L)'
;MSIRFERPVFLMGAPRSCSTLLFQTLAQSGHLWSIGDESHHLIEQFPQLNPLEQADSNRVTADALDAPLRDGLREAFAQQLRDRAGRTPTPGTAVRLLEKTPKNALRIPFLNALFPDALFIHLVRDPKDNLSSIMDAWRSRRFVTYPSFGTVNGPWSLLLPPGWRSQLGQPLAEVAAFQWQAAHRHILDDLAAIAPERRCTVNAAELLQDPRALVDKLFRFIGIPVDEQFAAYLAKPLPTSVHTLTPPQAEKWRRNGASVARVWPQLAPLIAELNASLDPGTPPLDATPPPADVQDAAKAVPVNGFGMAGEPSRNSPCPCGSGLRFKACHGQLP
;
A
#
# COMPACT_ATOMS: atom_id res chain seq x y z
N MET A 1 -8.38 -13.91 -27.90
CA MET A 1 -7.86 -14.74 -26.79
C MET A 1 -7.52 -13.80 -25.64
N SER A 2 -8.07 -14.04 -24.44
CA SER A 2 -7.82 -13.20 -23.25
C SER A 2 -6.43 -13.47 -22.68
N ILE A 3 -5.90 -12.50 -21.90
CA ILE A 3 -4.69 -12.69 -21.11
C ILE A 3 -4.97 -13.70 -20.00
N ARG A 4 -4.02 -14.63 -19.77
CA ARG A 4 -4.09 -15.60 -18.68
C ARG A 4 -3.22 -15.13 -17.51
N PHE A 5 -3.84 -14.80 -16.39
CA PHE A 5 -3.14 -14.52 -15.15
C PHE A 5 -2.64 -15.84 -14.54
N GLU A 6 -1.37 -15.87 -14.17
CA GLU A 6 -0.72 -17.04 -13.57
C GLU A 6 0.04 -16.63 -12.31
N ARG A 7 -0.39 -17.15 -11.18
CA ARG A 7 0.16 -16.85 -9.85
C ARG A 7 0.40 -15.36 -9.62
N PRO A 8 -0.62 -14.48 -9.71
CA PRO A 8 -0.47 -13.05 -9.40
C PRO A 8 0.14 -12.82 -8.02
N VAL A 9 0.92 -11.77 -7.89
CA VAL A 9 1.62 -11.41 -6.66
C VAL A 9 0.99 -10.14 -6.08
N PHE A 10 0.44 -10.22 -4.88
CA PHE A 10 -0.14 -9.09 -4.16
C PHE A 10 0.74 -8.68 -2.98
N LEU A 11 1.20 -7.44 -2.97
CA LEU A 11 1.90 -6.84 -1.84
C LEU A 11 0.89 -6.22 -0.88
N MET A 12 0.79 -6.80 0.32
CA MET A 12 -0.11 -6.36 1.38
C MET A 12 0.66 -5.66 2.49
N GLY A 13 0.03 -4.71 3.15
CA GLY A 13 0.60 -4.03 4.32
C GLY A 13 -0.23 -2.83 4.74
N ALA A 14 0.00 -2.34 5.93
CA ALA A 14 -0.57 -1.07 6.35
C ALA A 14 -0.12 0.07 5.43
N PRO A 15 -0.90 1.13 5.27
CA PRO A 15 -0.44 2.31 4.55
C PRO A 15 0.92 2.78 5.09
N ARG A 16 1.79 3.27 4.22
CA ARG A 16 3.12 3.81 4.58
C ARG A 16 4.13 2.76 5.10
N SER A 17 3.94 1.49 4.79
CA SER A 17 4.85 0.38 5.15
C SER A 17 6.06 0.20 4.22
N CYS A 18 6.41 1.16 3.36
CA CYS A 18 7.42 1.05 2.29
C CYS A 18 6.98 0.17 1.11
N SER A 19 5.71 -0.23 1.03
CA SER A 19 5.18 -1.11 -0.03
C SER A 19 5.35 -0.52 -1.44
N THR A 20 5.29 0.79 -1.61
CA THR A 20 5.54 1.43 -2.91
C THR A 20 7.01 1.27 -3.35
N LEU A 21 7.98 1.41 -2.43
CA LEU A 21 9.38 1.19 -2.76
C LEU A 21 9.63 -0.27 -3.16
N LEU A 22 9.10 -1.22 -2.39
CA LEU A 22 9.22 -2.64 -2.74
C LEU A 22 8.56 -2.95 -4.08
N PHE A 23 7.34 -2.44 -4.32
CA PHE A 23 6.64 -2.58 -5.60
C PHE A 23 7.47 -2.05 -6.77
N GLN A 24 7.96 -0.81 -6.66
CA GLN A 24 8.78 -0.17 -7.70
C GLN A 24 10.07 -0.95 -7.97
N THR A 25 10.65 -1.56 -6.94
CA THR A 25 11.83 -2.41 -7.06
C THR A 25 11.50 -3.70 -7.81
N LEU A 26 10.47 -4.44 -7.37
CA LEU A 26 10.09 -5.71 -8.00
C LEU A 26 9.59 -5.53 -9.44
N ALA A 27 8.92 -4.42 -9.75
CA ALA A 27 8.44 -4.08 -11.09
C ALA A 27 9.56 -3.88 -12.12
N GLN A 28 10.84 -3.79 -11.69
CA GLN A 28 11.99 -3.79 -12.60
C GLN A 28 12.34 -5.18 -13.15
N SER A 29 11.70 -6.25 -12.66
CA SER A 29 11.86 -7.59 -13.20
C SER A 29 11.17 -7.73 -14.56
N GLY A 30 11.83 -8.40 -15.51
CA GLY A 30 11.24 -8.75 -16.80
C GLY A 30 10.16 -9.84 -16.73
N HIS A 31 10.00 -10.48 -15.58
CA HIS A 31 9.03 -11.56 -15.36
C HIS A 31 7.71 -11.09 -14.75
N LEU A 32 7.62 -9.81 -14.37
CA LEU A 32 6.44 -9.25 -13.70
C LEU A 32 5.77 -8.19 -14.57
N TRP A 33 4.46 -8.17 -14.50
CA TRP A 33 3.60 -7.21 -15.17
C TRP A 33 2.83 -6.43 -14.12
N SER A 34 2.61 -5.15 -14.31
CA SER A 34 1.84 -4.33 -13.37
C SER A 34 0.93 -3.38 -14.11
N ILE A 35 -0.02 -2.79 -13.42
CA ILE A 35 -0.84 -1.70 -13.95
C ILE A 35 -0.17 -0.33 -13.78
N GLY A 36 1.04 -0.30 -13.20
CA GLY A 36 1.84 0.92 -13.01
C GLY A 36 1.43 1.79 -11.82
N ASP A 37 0.22 1.61 -11.29
CA ASP A 37 -0.36 2.36 -10.17
C ASP A 37 -1.17 1.44 -9.26
N GLU A 38 -1.91 2.01 -8.31
CA GLU A 38 -2.76 1.29 -7.37
C GLU A 38 -4.09 0.88 -8.01
N SER A 39 -4.50 -0.36 -7.80
CA SER A 39 -5.68 -0.95 -8.44
C SER A 39 -7.04 -0.51 -7.87
N HIS A 40 -7.04 0.37 -6.87
CA HIS A 40 -8.32 0.77 -6.25
C HIS A 40 -9.29 1.42 -7.26
N HIS A 41 -8.80 2.15 -8.25
CA HIS A 41 -9.65 2.72 -9.30
C HIS A 41 -10.30 1.65 -10.19
N LEU A 42 -9.64 0.49 -10.41
CA LEU A 42 -10.23 -0.63 -11.14
C LEU A 42 -11.28 -1.37 -10.33
N ILE A 43 -11.08 -1.47 -9.02
CA ILE A 43 -12.01 -2.17 -8.12
C ILE A 43 -13.21 -1.26 -7.81
N GLU A 44 -12.96 -0.01 -7.43
CA GLU A 44 -13.99 0.93 -7.00
C GLU A 44 -14.78 1.59 -8.14
N GLN A 45 -14.51 1.23 -9.42
CA GLN A 45 -15.40 1.59 -10.53
C GLN A 45 -16.73 0.80 -10.50
N PHE A 46 -16.78 -0.32 -9.76
CA PHE A 46 -17.99 -1.10 -9.58
C PHE A 46 -18.75 -0.61 -8.33
N PRO A 47 -20.02 -0.15 -8.47
CA PRO A 47 -20.78 0.48 -7.37
C PRO A 47 -20.80 -0.33 -6.08
N GLN A 48 -20.96 -1.66 -6.17
CA GLN A 48 -21.00 -2.56 -5.02
C GLN A 48 -19.67 -2.68 -4.27
N LEU A 49 -18.56 -2.22 -4.87
CA LEU A 49 -17.21 -2.22 -4.30
C LEU A 49 -16.72 -0.81 -3.91
N ASN A 50 -17.53 0.21 -4.19
CA ASN A 50 -17.16 1.61 -3.98
C ASN A 50 -17.75 2.15 -2.67
N PRO A 51 -16.91 2.58 -1.69
CA PRO A 51 -17.40 3.15 -0.44
C PRO A 51 -18.19 4.47 -0.57
N LEU A 52 -18.09 5.16 -1.70
CA LEU A 52 -18.89 6.36 -1.99
C LEU A 52 -20.28 6.02 -2.52
N GLU A 53 -20.54 4.76 -2.85
CA GLU A 53 -21.81 4.32 -3.44
C GLU A 53 -22.49 3.27 -2.55
N GLN A 54 -22.18 1.98 -2.69
CA GLN A 54 -22.88 0.89 -2.03
C GLN A 54 -22.08 0.20 -0.92
N ALA A 55 -20.75 0.25 -0.99
CA ALA A 55 -19.90 -0.33 0.05
C ALA A 55 -19.78 0.63 1.25
N ASP A 56 -19.71 0.07 2.47
CA ASP A 56 -19.53 0.87 3.68
C ASP A 56 -18.05 1.17 3.99
N SER A 57 -17.13 0.39 3.45
CA SER A 57 -15.69 0.46 3.71
C SER A 57 -14.90 -0.15 2.55
N ASN A 58 -13.56 -0.19 2.68
CA ASN A 58 -12.73 -0.94 1.71
C ASN A 58 -12.75 -2.46 1.95
N ARG A 59 -13.41 -2.96 3.00
CA ARG A 59 -13.51 -4.40 3.26
C ARG A 59 -14.40 -5.05 2.20
N VAL A 60 -13.83 -6.00 1.46
CA VAL A 60 -14.56 -6.82 0.49
C VAL A 60 -14.15 -8.27 0.67
N THR A 61 -15.12 -9.16 0.71
CA THR A 61 -14.96 -10.60 0.89
C THR A 61 -15.32 -11.38 -0.38
N ALA A 62 -15.11 -12.70 -0.39
CA ALA A 62 -15.28 -13.52 -1.59
C ALA A 62 -16.73 -13.56 -2.09
N ASP A 63 -17.70 -13.41 -1.20
CA ASP A 63 -19.14 -13.42 -1.49
C ASP A 63 -19.60 -12.21 -2.33
N ALA A 64 -18.82 -11.14 -2.40
CA ALA A 64 -19.09 -10.03 -3.31
C ALA A 64 -18.77 -10.35 -4.79
N LEU A 65 -18.12 -11.48 -5.07
CA LEU A 65 -17.62 -11.81 -6.41
C LEU A 65 -18.57 -12.77 -7.14
N ASP A 66 -19.39 -12.24 -8.03
CA ASP A 66 -20.12 -13.04 -9.02
C ASP A 66 -19.32 -13.21 -10.34
N ALA A 67 -19.85 -13.98 -11.28
CA ALA A 67 -19.17 -14.26 -12.55
C ALA A 67 -19.00 -12.99 -13.42
N PRO A 68 -20.01 -12.12 -13.62
CA PRO A 68 -19.87 -10.90 -14.37
C PRO A 68 -18.82 -9.95 -13.78
N LEU A 69 -18.80 -9.77 -12.46
CA LEU A 69 -17.82 -8.93 -11.78
C LEU A 69 -16.40 -9.49 -11.91
N ARG A 70 -16.24 -10.82 -11.77
CA ARG A 70 -14.95 -11.49 -11.99
C ARG A 70 -14.41 -11.23 -13.38
N ASP A 71 -15.23 -11.44 -14.39
CA ASP A 71 -14.81 -11.31 -15.78
C ASP A 71 -14.49 -9.85 -16.11
N GLY A 72 -15.32 -8.91 -15.66
CA GLY A 72 -15.09 -7.47 -15.82
C GLY A 72 -13.82 -6.98 -15.14
N LEU A 73 -13.54 -7.42 -13.90
CA LEU A 73 -12.31 -7.07 -13.20
C LEU A 73 -11.08 -7.65 -13.88
N ARG A 74 -11.10 -8.94 -14.25
CA ARG A 74 -9.95 -9.55 -14.95
C ARG A 74 -9.65 -8.87 -16.26
N GLU A 75 -10.68 -8.47 -17.02
CA GLU A 75 -10.52 -7.69 -18.24
C GLU A 75 -9.94 -6.29 -17.95
N ALA A 76 -10.44 -5.59 -16.93
CA ALA A 76 -9.94 -4.28 -16.53
C ALA A 76 -8.45 -4.33 -16.13
N PHE A 77 -8.04 -5.33 -15.38
CA PHE A 77 -6.63 -5.57 -15.08
C PHE A 77 -5.81 -5.83 -16.35
N ALA A 78 -6.30 -6.74 -17.23
CA ALA A 78 -5.59 -7.14 -18.45
C ALA A 78 -5.31 -5.96 -19.38
N GLN A 79 -6.25 -5.03 -19.54
CA GLN A 79 -6.12 -3.85 -20.40
C GLN A 79 -5.03 -2.87 -19.92
N GLN A 80 -4.80 -2.81 -18.62
CA GLN A 80 -3.83 -1.88 -18.03
C GLN A 80 -2.44 -2.47 -17.81
N LEU A 81 -2.25 -3.77 -18.05
CA LEU A 81 -0.95 -4.42 -17.84
C LEU A 81 0.16 -3.79 -18.67
N ARG A 82 1.28 -3.53 -18.04
CA ARG A 82 2.53 -3.12 -18.67
C ARG A 82 3.69 -3.88 -18.05
N ASP A 83 4.67 -4.25 -18.87
CA ASP A 83 5.96 -4.72 -18.38
C ASP A 83 6.87 -3.54 -17.99
N ARG A 84 8.08 -3.82 -17.51
CA ARG A 84 9.07 -2.80 -17.14
C ARG A 84 9.44 -1.81 -18.27
N ALA A 85 9.22 -2.19 -19.52
CA ALA A 85 9.47 -1.35 -20.71
C ALA A 85 8.20 -0.62 -21.20
N GLY A 86 7.07 -0.74 -20.48
CA GLY A 86 5.79 -0.12 -20.85
C GLY A 86 5.02 -0.85 -21.94
N ARG A 87 5.43 -2.06 -22.34
CA ARG A 87 4.78 -2.85 -23.39
C ARG A 87 3.55 -3.56 -22.84
N THR A 88 2.52 -3.72 -23.65
CA THR A 88 1.33 -4.52 -23.35
C THR A 88 1.58 -6.01 -23.61
N PRO A 89 0.95 -6.91 -22.86
CA PRO A 89 1.08 -8.34 -23.12
C PRO A 89 0.38 -8.72 -24.44
N THR A 90 0.95 -9.71 -25.13
CA THR A 90 0.33 -10.28 -26.34
C THR A 90 -0.90 -11.12 -25.95
N PRO A 91 -2.02 -11.04 -26.69
CA PRO A 91 -3.18 -11.88 -26.46
C PRO A 91 -2.83 -13.37 -26.37
N GLY A 92 -3.38 -14.07 -25.39
CA GLY A 92 -3.08 -15.49 -25.11
C GLY A 92 -1.84 -15.75 -24.27
N THR A 93 -1.05 -14.71 -23.92
CA THR A 93 0.14 -14.86 -23.07
C THR A 93 -0.26 -15.13 -21.62
N ALA A 94 0.50 -15.98 -20.95
CA ALA A 94 0.46 -16.10 -19.49
C ALA A 94 1.27 -14.96 -18.86
N VAL A 95 0.69 -14.24 -17.93
CA VAL A 95 1.32 -13.10 -17.27
C VAL A 95 1.27 -13.26 -15.75
N ARG A 96 2.33 -12.83 -15.09
CA ARG A 96 2.37 -12.73 -13.64
C ARG A 96 2.16 -11.27 -13.23
N LEU A 97 0.96 -10.95 -12.77
CA LEU A 97 0.62 -9.63 -12.25
C LEU A 97 1.37 -9.40 -10.93
N LEU A 98 2.02 -8.24 -10.79
CA LEU A 98 2.46 -7.66 -9.52
C LEU A 98 1.53 -6.50 -9.19
N GLU A 99 0.90 -6.55 -8.04
CA GLU A 99 -0.05 -5.54 -7.59
C GLU A 99 0.29 -5.06 -6.17
N LYS A 100 0.11 -3.77 -5.93
CA LYS A 100 0.26 -3.14 -4.62
C LYS A 100 -0.74 -2.00 -4.46
N THR A 101 -1.73 -2.19 -3.61
CA THR A 101 -2.67 -1.15 -3.17
C THR A 101 -2.89 -1.31 -1.67
N PRO A 102 -2.64 -0.28 -0.84
CA PRO A 102 -2.84 -0.39 0.61
C PRO A 102 -4.26 -0.81 1.00
N LYS A 103 -5.29 -0.39 0.27
CA LYS A 103 -6.69 -0.80 0.51
C LYS A 103 -6.90 -2.31 0.37
N ASN A 104 -6.06 -3.00 -0.40
CA ASN A 104 -6.14 -4.45 -0.61
C ASN A 104 -5.75 -5.26 0.66
N ALA A 105 -5.17 -4.62 1.67
CA ALA A 105 -5.05 -5.18 3.02
C ALA A 105 -6.41 -5.64 3.58
N LEU A 106 -7.51 -5.07 3.11
CA LEU A 106 -8.88 -5.38 3.53
C LEU A 106 -9.63 -6.26 2.51
N ARG A 107 -8.94 -6.79 1.46
CA ARG A 107 -9.58 -7.46 0.31
C ARG A 107 -8.97 -8.83 -0.01
N ILE A 108 -8.19 -9.44 0.89
CA ILE A 108 -7.49 -10.71 0.62
C ILE A 108 -8.45 -11.83 0.20
N PRO A 109 -9.58 -12.10 0.88
CA PRO A 109 -10.52 -13.15 0.46
C PRO A 109 -11.11 -12.89 -0.93
N PHE A 110 -11.42 -11.64 -1.25
CA PHE A 110 -11.91 -11.24 -2.56
C PHE A 110 -10.85 -11.45 -3.66
N LEU A 111 -9.61 -11.01 -3.42
CA LEU A 111 -8.51 -11.19 -4.37
C LEU A 111 -8.14 -12.66 -4.57
N ASN A 112 -8.22 -13.48 -3.50
CA ASN A 112 -8.03 -14.92 -3.59
C ASN A 112 -9.14 -15.61 -4.38
N ALA A 113 -10.39 -15.13 -4.29
CA ALA A 113 -11.48 -15.62 -5.11
C ALA A 113 -11.36 -15.18 -6.59
N LEU A 114 -10.88 -13.95 -6.81
CA LEU A 114 -10.62 -13.40 -8.16
C LEU A 114 -9.46 -14.11 -8.86
N PHE A 115 -8.40 -14.47 -8.10
CA PHE A 115 -7.17 -15.13 -8.55
C PHE A 115 -6.81 -16.28 -7.58
N PRO A 116 -7.38 -17.48 -7.76
CA PRO A 116 -7.24 -18.57 -6.79
C PRO A 116 -5.82 -19.10 -6.59
N ASP A 117 -4.92 -18.83 -7.53
CA ASP A 117 -3.51 -19.19 -7.48
C ASP A 117 -2.58 -18.04 -7.03
N ALA A 118 -3.17 -16.92 -6.57
CA ALA A 118 -2.41 -15.74 -6.15
C ALA A 118 -1.46 -16.01 -4.99
N LEU A 119 -0.36 -15.27 -5.00
CA LEU A 119 0.65 -15.20 -3.94
C LEU A 119 0.49 -13.90 -3.15
N PHE A 120 0.59 -13.96 -1.84
CA PHE A 120 0.43 -12.83 -0.95
C PHE A 120 1.72 -12.57 -0.17
N ILE A 121 2.25 -11.36 -0.29
CA ILE A 121 3.43 -10.91 0.46
C ILE A 121 2.96 -9.87 1.46
N HIS A 122 3.01 -10.20 2.75
CA HIS A 122 2.72 -9.27 3.83
C HIS A 122 4.01 -8.51 4.20
N LEU A 123 4.04 -7.22 3.92
CA LEU A 123 5.12 -6.32 4.28
C LEU A 123 4.78 -5.59 5.57
N VAL A 124 5.51 -5.89 6.65
CA VAL A 124 5.43 -5.16 7.90
C VAL A 124 6.54 -4.11 7.99
N ARG A 125 6.33 -3.09 8.80
CA ARG A 125 7.31 -2.03 9.08
C ARG A 125 7.29 -1.71 10.57
N ASP A 126 8.43 -1.25 11.12
CA ASP A 126 8.50 -0.76 12.49
C ASP A 126 7.29 0.11 12.84
N PRO A 127 6.53 -0.23 13.91
CA PRO A 127 5.25 0.42 14.21
C PRO A 127 5.39 1.90 14.51
N LYS A 128 6.47 2.34 15.18
CA LYS A 128 6.71 3.76 15.50
C LYS A 128 6.87 4.57 14.23
N ASP A 129 7.70 4.09 13.32
CA ASP A 129 7.92 4.74 12.02
C ASP A 129 6.70 4.68 11.12
N ASN A 130 5.94 3.58 11.14
CA ASN A 130 4.76 3.43 10.31
C ASN A 130 3.65 4.37 10.76
N LEU A 131 3.33 4.39 12.08
CA LEU A 131 2.32 5.30 12.66
C LEU A 131 2.67 6.76 12.41
N SER A 132 3.91 7.15 12.70
CA SER A 132 4.38 8.51 12.44
C SER A 132 4.19 8.88 10.96
N SER A 133 4.51 7.97 10.04
CA SER A 133 4.33 8.20 8.60
C SER A 133 2.87 8.25 8.16
N ILE A 134 1.95 7.52 8.81
CA ILE A 134 0.50 7.63 8.58
C ILE A 134 0.00 9.01 9.02
N MET A 135 0.37 9.47 10.23
CA MET A 135 0.00 10.80 10.70
C MET A 135 0.50 11.92 9.78
N ASP A 136 1.73 11.80 9.27
CA ASP A 136 2.27 12.78 8.32
C ASP A 136 1.53 12.74 6.98
N ALA A 137 1.15 11.55 6.51
CA ALA A 137 0.36 11.41 5.29
C ALA A 137 -0.99 12.13 5.42
N TRP A 138 -1.68 11.98 6.55
CA TRP A 138 -2.92 12.71 6.86
C TRP A 138 -2.72 14.22 6.86
N ARG A 139 -1.69 14.72 7.57
CA ARG A 139 -1.39 16.16 7.64
C ARG A 139 -1.02 16.76 6.29
N SER A 140 -0.37 15.98 5.42
CA SER A 140 0.07 16.44 4.11
C SER A 140 -1.06 16.71 3.11
N ARG A 141 -2.25 16.17 3.35
CA ARG A 141 -3.41 16.19 2.44
C ARG A 141 -3.16 15.55 1.05
N ARG A 142 -2.00 14.95 0.83
CA ARG A 142 -1.65 14.33 -0.46
C ARG A 142 -2.28 12.95 -0.66
N PHE A 143 -2.85 12.35 0.38
CA PHE A 143 -3.41 10.99 0.38
C PHE A 143 -4.87 10.97 0.77
N VAL A 144 -5.60 12.05 0.46
CA VAL A 144 -7.05 12.12 0.63
C VAL A 144 -7.70 11.13 -0.34
N THR A 145 -8.49 10.21 0.20
CA THR A 145 -9.16 9.15 -0.57
C THR A 145 -10.67 9.35 -0.64
N TYR A 146 -11.25 9.92 0.42
CA TYR A 146 -12.69 10.16 0.51
C TYR A 146 -12.95 11.60 0.99
N PRO A 147 -12.94 12.59 0.06
CA PRO A 147 -13.07 14.02 0.41
C PRO A 147 -14.37 14.37 1.13
N SER A 148 -15.45 13.65 0.84
CA SER A 148 -16.78 13.86 1.46
C SER A 148 -16.87 13.36 2.91
N PHE A 149 -15.92 12.54 3.37
CA PHE A 149 -15.91 12.02 4.73
C PHE A 149 -15.02 12.92 5.61
N GLY A 150 -15.63 13.99 6.16
CA GLY A 150 -14.95 14.94 7.02
C GLY A 150 -14.70 14.39 8.42
N THR A 151 -13.53 14.71 8.99
CA THR A 151 -13.14 14.41 10.37
C THR A 151 -12.59 15.66 11.05
N VAL A 152 -12.37 15.63 12.37
CA VAL A 152 -11.64 16.70 13.07
C VAL A 152 -10.20 16.88 12.58
N ASN A 153 -9.66 15.87 11.88
CA ASN A 153 -8.34 15.91 11.27
C ASN A 153 -8.38 16.28 9.77
N GLY A 154 -9.56 16.64 9.24
CA GLY A 154 -9.85 16.98 7.85
C GLY A 154 -10.43 15.80 7.05
N PRO A 155 -10.43 15.85 5.70
CA PRO A 155 -11.02 14.81 4.87
C PRO A 155 -10.32 13.47 5.05
N TRP A 156 -11.09 12.36 4.89
CA TRP A 156 -10.57 11.01 5.13
C TRP A 156 -9.43 10.67 4.16
N SER A 157 -8.35 10.18 4.73
CA SER A 157 -7.14 9.83 3.99
C SER A 157 -6.78 8.35 4.16
N LEU A 158 -6.11 7.79 3.16
CA LEU A 158 -5.64 6.40 3.14
C LEU A 158 -6.79 5.38 3.07
N LEU A 159 -6.65 4.20 3.70
CA LEU A 159 -7.69 3.17 3.66
C LEU A 159 -8.87 3.49 4.58
N LEU A 160 -10.03 2.91 4.25
CA LEU A 160 -11.29 3.07 4.98
C LEU A 160 -11.71 1.70 5.57
N PRO A 161 -11.27 1.36 6.80
CA PRO A 161 -11.65 0.08 7.43
C PRO A 161 -13.09 0.07 7.91
N PRO A 162 -13.70 -1.12 8.13
CA PRO A 162 -14.98 -1.22 8.85
C PRO A 162 -14.92 -0.50 10.19
N GLY A 163 -16.02 0.16 10.58
CA GLY A 163 -16.09 0.92 11.84
C GLY A 163 -15.42 2.30 11.81
N TRP A 164 -14.94 2.78 10.67
CA TRP A 164 -14.26 4.06 10.50
C TRP A 164 -15.03 5.27 11.07
N ARG A 165 -16.38 5.19 11.13
CA ARG A 165 -17.21 6.29 11.65
C ARG A 165 -16.93 6.61 13.10
N SER A 166 -16.48 5.62 13.89
CA SER A 166 -16.06 5.83 15.28
C SER A 166 -14.83 6.73 15.41
N GLN A 167 -14.11 6.95 14.30
CA GLN A 167 -12.88 7.72 14.25
C GLN A 167 -13.08 9.19 13.84
N LEU A 168 -14.29 9.62 13.50
CA LEU A 168 -14.55 10.97 12.96
C LEU A 168 -14.16 12.10 13.94
N GLY A 169 -14.36 11.90 15.25
CA GLY A 169 -14.00 12.83 16.31
C GLY A 169 -12.67 12.54 17.02
N GLN A 170 -11.95 11.51 16.63
CA GLN A 170 -10.76 11.07 17.35
C GLN A 170 -9.50 11.87 16.99
N PRO A 171 -8.54 12.00 17.94
CA PRO A 171 -7.23 12.54 17.65
C PRO A 171 -6.52 11.75 16.53
N LEU A 172 -5.65 12.42 15.76
CA LEU A 172 -5.00 11.80 14.61
C LEU A 172 -4.17 10.55 14.95
N ALA A 173 -3.57 10.49 16.15
CA ALA A 173 -2.86 9.30 16.59
C ALA A 173 -3.77 8.07 16.70
N GLU A 174 -5.00 8.27 17.21
CA GLU A 174 -6.01 7.19 17.32
C GLU A 174 -6.47 6.73 15.93
N VAL A 175 -6.72 7.68 15.03
CA VAL A 175 -7.07 7.35 13.63
C VAL A 175 -5.95 6.56 12.95
N ALA A 176 -4.70 6.98 13.14
CA ALA A 176 -3.53 6.27 12.58
C ALA A 176 -3.37 4.87 13.17
N ALA A 177 -3.54 4.73 14.49
CA ALA A 177 -3.51 3.45 15.19
C ALA A 177 -4.63 2.52 14.69
N PHE A 178 -5.84 3.03 14.58
CA PHE A 178 -6.99 2.30 14.04
C PHE A 178 -6.74 1.78 12.62
N GLN A 179 -6.25 2.63 11.70
CA GLN A 179 -5.96 2.21 10.33
C GLN A 179 -4.83 1.16 10.28
N TRP A 180 -3.79 1.33 11.09
CA TRP A 180 -2.68 0.39 11.19
C TRP A 180 -3.13 -0.96 11.74
N GLN A 181 -3.87 -0.95 12.86
CA GLN A 181 -4.41 -2.18 13.48
C GLN A 181 -5.38 -2.90 12.55
N ALA A 182 -6.32 -2.17 11.93
CA ALA A 182 -7.30 -2.76 11.03
C ALA A 182 -6.62 -3.44 9.82
N ALA A 183 -5.63 -2.78 9.22
CA ALA A 183 -4.90 -3.36 8.10
C ALA A 183 -4.21 -4.67 8.50
N HIS A 184 -3.42 -4.66 9.57
CA HIS A 184 -2.65 -5.84 9.97
C HIS A 184 -3.54 -6.95 10.54
N ARG A 185 -4.61 -6.62 11.29
CA ARG A 185 -5.57 -7.62 11.79
C ARG A 185 -6.23 -8.35 10.63
N HIS A 186 -6.80 -7.63 9.67
CA HIS A 186 -7.41 -8.26 8.51
C HIS A 186 -6.42 -9.08 7.68
N ILE A 187 -5.17 -8.59 7.52
CA ILE A 187 -4.16 -9.39 6.81
C ILE A 187 -3.87 -10.70 7.55
N LEU A 188 -3.63 -10.67 8.87
CA LEU A 188 -3.34 -11.86 9.65
C LEU A 188 -4.51 -12.87 9.60
N ASP A 189 -5.73 -12.39 9.85
CA ASP A 189 -6.93 -13.21 9.89
C ASP A 189 -7.20 -13.85 8.50
N ASP A 190 -7.10 -13.07 7.44
CA ASP A 190 -7.37 -13.54 6.08
C ASP A 190 -6.28 -14.49 5.56
N LEU A 191 -5.00 -14.19 5.85
CA LEU A 191 -3.89 -15.05 5.45
C LEU A 191 -3.87 -16.39 6.20
N ALA A 192 -4.51 -16.48 7.36
CA ALA A 192 -4.65 -17.76 8.06
C ALA A 192 -5.38 -18.81 7.21
N ALA A 193 -6.30 -18.40 6.34
CA ALA A 193 -7.03 -19.27 5.40
C ALA A 193 -6.28 -19.51 4.07
N ILE A 194 -5.14 -18.87 3.84
CA ILE A 194 -4.30 -19.05 2.65
C ILE A 194 -3.24 -20.11 2.94
N ALA A 195 -3.06 -21.04 2.01
CA ALA A 195 -2.05 -22.08 2.10
C ALA A 195 -0.65 -21.51 2.34
N PRO A 196 0.18 -22.09 3.24
CA PRO A 196 1.47 -21.52 3.63
C PRO A 196 2.42 -21.22 2.47
N GLU A 197 2.43 -22.06 1.43
CA GLU A 197 3.25 -21.88 0.24
C GLU A 197 2.81 -20.72 -0.67
N ARG A 198 1.66 -20.10 -0.38
CA ARG A 198 1.12 -18.94 -1.11
C ARG A 198 1.19 -17.62 -0.33
N ARG A 199 1.80 -17.63 0.85
CA ARG A 199 1.95 -16.44 1.68
C ARG A 199 3.34 -16.35 2.29
N CYS A 200 3.84 -15.14 2.44
CA CYS A 200 5.05 -14.86 3.22
C CYS A 200 4.94 -13.51 3.92
N THR A 201 5.65 -13.36 5.04
CA THR A 201 5.69 -12.11 5.81
C THR A 201 7.12 -11.63 5.95
N VAL A 202 7.40 -10.42 5.47
CA VAL A 202 8.74 -9.80 5.46
C VAL A 202 8.72 -8.43 6.11
N ASN A 203 9.88 -7.98 6.61
CA ASN A 203 10.02 -6.67 7.25
C ASN A 203 10.64 -5.65 6.26
N ALA A 204 10.09 -4.45 6.20
CA ALA A 204 10.63 -3.36 5.41
C ALA A 204 12.09 -2.99 5.75
N ALA A 205 12.55 -3.34 6.95
CA ALA A 205 13.96 -3.19 7.32
C ALA A 205 14.89 -4.00 6.41
N GLU A 206 14.48 -5.20 5.96
CA GLU A 206 15.27 -6.02 5.03
C GLU A 206 15.51 -5.28 3.71
N LEU A 207 14.47 -4.59 3.18
CA LEU A 207 14.58 -3.80 1.94
C LEU A 207 15.57 -2.64 2.07
N LEU A 208 15.64 -2.03 3.25
CA LEU A 208 16.52 -0.87 3.49
C LEU A 208 17.96 -1.28 3.82
N GLN A 209 18.16 -2.47 4.40
CA GLN A 209 19.46 -2.98 4.80
C GLN A 209 20.16 -3.73 3.67
N ASP A 210 19.46 -4.66 3.05
CA ASP A 210 19.97 -5.48 1.93
C ASP A 210 18.85 -5.77 0.92
N PRO A 211 18.60 -4.84 -0.03
CA PRO A 211 17.59 -5.02 -1.07
C PRO A 211 17.79 -6.30 -1.88
N ARG A 212 19.04 -6.69 -2.12
CA ARG A 212 19.35 -7.88 -2.91
C ARG A 212 18.93 -9.15 -2.20
N ALA A 213 19.28 -9.31 -0.93
CA ALA A 213 18.91 -10.49 -0.14
C ALA A 213 17.39 -10.63 -0.04
N LEU A 214 16.65 -9.52 0.20
CA LEU A 214 15.19 -9.54 0.22
C LEU A 214 14.61 -9.95 -1.13
N VAL A 215 15.10 -9.39 -2.23
CA VAL A 215 14.62 -9.76 -3.57
C VAL A 215 14.89 -11.22 -3.86
N ASP A 216 16.07 -11.75 -3.55
CA ASP A 216 16.40 -13.17 -3.75
C ASP A 216 15.47 -14.08 -2.92
N LYS A 217 15.11 -13.68 -1.69
CA LYS A 217 14.12 -14.37 -0.84
C LYS A 217 12.74 -14.36 -1.50
N LEU A 218 12.26 -13.20 -1.91
CA LEU A 218 10.94 -13.04 -2.53
C LEU A 218 10.85 -13.75 -3.89
N PHE A 219 11.91 -13.73 -4.71
CA PHE A 219 11.91 -14.38 -6.01
C PHE A 219 11.92 -15.91 -5.89
N ARG A 220 12.57 -16.47 -4.86
CA ARG A 220 12.42 -17.89 -4.53
C ARG A 220 10.98 -18.23 -4.16
N PHE A 221 10.32 -17.39 -3.34
CA PHE A 221 8.92 -17.56 -2.98
C PHE A 221 7.98 -17.44 -4.19
N ILE A 222 8.18 -16.43 -5.05
CA ILE A 222 7.39 -16.21 -6.26
C ILE A 222 7.65 -17.32 -7.30
N GLY A 223 8.86 -17.90 -7.30
CA GLY A 223 9.28 -18.90 -8.28
C GLY A 223 9.67 -18.30 -9.63
N ILE A 224 10.41 -17.18 -9.62
CA ILE A 224 10.97 -16.52 -10.81
C ILE A 224 12.46 -16.25 -10.62
N PRO A 225 13.27 -16.24 -11.71
CA PRO A 225 14.69 -15.90 -11.63
C PRO A 225 14.90 -14.38 -11.57
N VAL A 226 16.06 -13.98 -11.05
CA VAL A 226 16.57 -12.61 -11.20
C VAL A 226 17.23 -12.51 -12.58
N ASP A 227 16.67 -11.70 -13.48
CA ASP A 227 17.28 -11.45 -14.79
C ASP A 227 18.48 -10.49 -14.66
N GLU A 228 19.38 -10.49 -15.65
CA GLU A 228 20.63 -9.72 -15.65
C GLU A 228 20.38 -8.21 -15.51
N GLN A 229 19.40 -7.67 -16.22
CA GLN A 229 19.06 -6.23 -16.14
C GLN A 229 18.57 -5.86 -14.75
N PHE A 230 17.76 -6.73 -14.12
CA PHE A 230 17.28 -6.52 -12.77
C PHE A 230 18.42 -6.65 -11.74
N ALA A 231 19.35 -7.59 -11.92
CA ALA A 231 20.54 -7.71 -11.10
C ALA A 231 21.40 -6.43 -11.15
N ALA A 232 21.59 -5.87 -12.34
CA ALA A 232 22.31 -4.61 -12.53
C ALA A 232 21.58 -3.40 -11.89
N TYR A 233 20.25 -3.41 -11.86
CA TYR A 233 19.45 -2.40 -11.14
C TYR A 233 19.69 -2.51 -9.62
N LEU A 234 19.63 -3.71 -9.05
CA LEU A 234 19.83 -3.96 -7.61
C LEU A 234 21.26 -3.67 -7.11
N ALA A 235 22.24 -3.64 -8.01
CA ALA A 235 23.61 -3.26 -7.68
C ALA A 235 23.77 -1.76 -7.38
N LYS A 236 22.74 -0.96 -7.61
CA LYS A 236 22.71 0.49 -7.36
C LYS A 236 21.85 0.81 -6.13
N PRO A 237 22.10 1.93 -5.42
CA PRO A 237 21.20 2.39 -4.38
C PRO A 237 19.76 2.52 -4.90
N LEU A 238 18.80 2.05 -4.13
CA LEU A 238 17.39 2.18 -4.51
C LEU A 238 16.97 3.65 -4.56
N PRO A 239 16.16 4.06 -5.54
CA PRO A 239 15.65 5.42 -5.62
C PRO A 239 14.68 5.72 -4.46
N THR A 240 14.53 6.99 -4.15
CA THR A 240 13.48 7.41 -3.23
C THR A 240 12.11 7.16 -3.85
N SER A 241 11.20 6.51 -3.10
CA SER A 241 9.84 6.25 -3.57
C SER A 241 9.08 7.55 -3.90
N VAL A 242 8.28 7.52 -4.96
CA VAL A 242 7.44 8.66 -5.42
C VAL A 242 6.47 9.19 -4.34
N HIS A 243 6.10 8.35 -3.37
CA HIS A 243 5.23 8.75 -2.26
C HIS A 243 5.99 9.20 -1.01
N THR A 244 7.31 9.36 -1.07
CA THR A 244 8.10 9.85 0.06
C THR A 244 7.79 11.33 0.30
N LEU A 245 7.30 11.66 1.51
CA LEU A 245 6.96 13.03 1.89
C LEU A 245 8.19 13.84 2.30
N THR A 246 9.12 13.20 2.99
CA THR A 246 10.33 13.81 3.52
C THR A 246 11.46 12.79 3.47
N PRO A 247 12.74 13.18 3.29
CA PRO A 247 13.85 12.25 3.21
C PRO A 247 13.86 11.22 4.34
N PRO A 248 14.28 9.97 4.07
CA PRO A 248 14.48 8.96 5.10
C PRO A 248 15.49 9.48 6.14
N GLN A 249 15.21 9.23 7.41
CA GLN A 249 16.07 9.62 8.53
C GLN A 249 15.85 8.63 9.68
N ALA A 250 16.92 8.28 10.39
CA ALA A 250 16.81 7.46 11.59
C ALA A 250 15.93 8.15 12.64
N GLU A 251 15.19 7.35 13.40
CA GLU A 251 14.31 7.80 14.48
C GLU A 251 13.34 8.93 14.11
N LYS A 252 12.99 9.05 12.83
CA LYS A 252 12.10 10.09 12.32
C LYS A 252 10.73 10.10 13.01
N TRP A 253 10.31 8.99 13.58
CA TRP A 253 9.10 8.85 14.36
C TRP A 253 9.06 9.75 15.60
N ARG A 254 10.21 10.14 16.16
CA ARG A 254 10.30 11.01 17.37
C ARG A 254 9.59 12.33 17.21
N ARG A 255 9.43 12.84 15.98
CA ARG A 255 8.63 14.06 15.74
C ARG A 255 7.13 13.91 16.09
N ASN A 256 6.64 12.68 16.19
CA ASN A 256 5.30 12.31 16.64
C ASN A 256 5.38 11.43 17.89
N GLY A 257 6.44 11.59 18.69
CA GLY A 257 6.80 10.65 19.76
C GLY A 257 5.75 10.52 20.84
N ALA A 258 5.26 11.63 21.41
CA ALA A 258 4.21 11.62 22.41
C ALA A 258 2.89 11.06 21.85
N SER A 259 2.58 11.39 20.61
CA SER A 259 1.40 10.86 19.91
C SER A 259 1.48 9.34 19.72
N VAL A 260 2.65 8.81 19.35
CA VAL A 260 2.90 7.35 19.22
C VAL A 260 2.88 6.69 20.59
N ALA A 261 3.52 7.28 21.62
CA ALA A 261 3.52 6.73 22.98
C ALA A 261 2.11 6.56 23.56
N ARG A 262 1.22 7.51 23.28
CA ARG A 262 -0.17 7.46 23.76
C ARG A 262 -0.91 6.23 23.27
N VAL A 263 -0.76 5.87 22.00
CA VAL A 263 -1.49 4.76 21.39
C VAL A 263 -0.75 3.42 21.53
N TRP A 264 0.50 3.42 22.01
CA TRP A 264 1.34 2.23 22.06
C TRP A 264 0.74 1.05 22.83
N PRO A 265 0.11 1.25 24.04
CA PRO A 265 -0.42 0.12 24.81
C PRO A 265 -1.45 -0.72 24.04
N GLN A 266 -2.27 -0.09 23.21
CA GLN A 266 -3.27 -0.81 22.40
C GLN A 266 -2.65 -1.57 21.22
N LEU A 267 -1.43 -1.22 20.80
CA LEU A 267 -0.75 -1.84 19.65
C LEU A 267 0.11 -3.04 20.06
N ALA A 268 0.60 -3.06 21.28
CA ALA A 268 1.56 -4.07 21.75
C ALA A 268 1.13 -5.53 21.50
N PRO A 269 -0.14 -5.93 21.74
CA PRO A 269 -0.58 -7.30 21.45
C PRO A 269 -0.44 -7.65 19.96
N LEU A 270 -0.85 -6.75 19.07
CA LEU A 270 -0.77 -6.98 17.63
C LEU A 270 0.69 -6.97 17.13
N ILE A 271 1.56 -6.17 17.73
CA ILE A 271 3.01 -6.19 17.42
C ILE A 271 3.61 -7.57 17.75
N ALA A 272 3.23 -8.16 18.87
CA ALA A 272 3.67 -9.50 19.25
C ALA A 272 3.18 -10.57 18.26
N GLU A 273 1.92 -10.49 17.82
CA GLU A 273 1.37 -11.39 16.81
C GLU A 273 2.06 -11.23 15.45
N LEU A 274 2.34 -10.00 15.04
CA LEU A 274 3.08 -9.72 13.79
C LEU A 274 4.48 -10.33 13.87
N ASN A 275 5.19 -10.17 14.99
CA ASN A 275 6.50 -10.78 15.17
C ASN A 275 6.44 -12.32 15.12
N ALA A 276 5.38 -12.93 15.65
CA ALA A 276 5.17 -14.37 15.56
C ALA A 276 4.81 -14.84 14.14
N SER A 277 4.33 -13.96 13.25
CA SER A 277 3.96 -14.25 11.86
C SER A 277 5.09 -14.07 10.85
N LEU A 278 6.25 -13.56 11.28
CA LEU A 278 7.38 -13.33 10.38
C LEU A 278 7.97 -14.64 9.86
N ASP A 279 8.37 -14.64 8.61
CA ASP A 279 9.09 -15.77 8.03
C ASP A 279 10.46 -15.97 8.71
N PRO A 280 10.98 -17.21 8.72
CA PRO A 280 12.31 -17.49 9.29
C PRO A 280 13.40 -16.56 8.72
N GLY A 281 14.21 -16.00 9.62
CA GLY A 281 15.30 -15.08 9.26
C GLY A 281 14.87 -13.63 9.01
N THR A 282 13.59 -13.32 9.08
CA THR A 282 13.10 -11.93 9.01
C THR A 282 13.38 -11.22 10.34
N PRO A 283 14.01 -10.02 10.34
CA PRO A 283 14.24 -9.26 11.56
C PRO A 283 12.92 -8.86 12.23
N PRO A 284 12.79 -8.99 13.56
CA PRO A 284 11.57 -8.64 14.26
C PRO A 284 11.31 -7.13 14.24
N LEU A 285 10.03 -6.76 14.40
CA LEU A 285 9.62 -5.39 14.70
C LEU A 285 10.08 -5.02 16.11
N ASP A 286 10.52 -3.77 16.30
CA ASP A 286 10.84 -3.25 17.61
C ASP A 286 9.55 -3.09 18.46
N ALA A 287 9.39 -3.96 19.45
CA ALA A 287 8.27 -3.94 20.38
C ALA A 287 8.50 -3.03 21.60
N THR A 288 9.66 -2.37 21.70
CA THR A 288 9.98 -1.47 22.81
C THR A 288 9.07 -0.23 22.74
N PRO A 289 8.33 0.11 23.80
CA PRO A 289 7.53 1.31 23.81
C PRO A 289 8.40 2.57 23.65
N PRO A 290 7.85 3.64 23.06
CA PRO A 290 8.52 4.94 23.08
C PRO A 290 8.84 5.38 24.51
N PRO A 291 9.95 6.11 24.76
CA PRO A 291 10.25 6.68 26.08
C PRO A 291 9.10 7.52 26.60
N ALA A 292 8.85 7.47 27.92
CA ALA A 292 7.73 8.18 28.55
C ALA A 292 7.84 9.70 28.46
N ASP A 293 9.05 10.23 28.34
CA ASP A 293 9.38 11.66 28.27
C ASP A 293 9.48 12.18 26.82
N VAL A 294 9.24 11.32 25.83
CA VAL A 294 9.29 11.73 24.42
C VAL A 294 8.20 12.77 24.12
N GLN A 295 8.57 13.86 23.47
CA GLN A 295 7.66 14.91 23.05
C GLN A 295 7.43 14.86 21.54
N ASP A 296 6.27 15.37 21.08
CA ASP A 296 6.10 15.67 19.67
C ASP A 296 6.99 16.87 19.32
N ALA A 297 7.73 16.79 18.20
CA ALA A 297 8.47 17.95 17.72
C ALA A 297 7.48 19.09 17.42
N ALA A 298 7.82 20.31 17.84
CA ALA A 298 7.04 21.50 17.54
C ALA A 298 6.71 21.53 16.03
N LYS A 299 5.45 21.77 15.71
CA LYS A 299 4.88 21.71 14.36
C LYS A 299 5.70 22.53 13.35
N ALA A 300 6.60 21.87 12.65
CA ALA A 300 7.18 22.38 11.43
C ALA A 300 7.31 21.21 10.47
N VAL A 301 6.18 20.74 9.93
CA VAL A 301 6.21 20.27 8.56
C VAL A 301 6.20 21.57 7.74
N PRO A 302 7.30 21.95 7.08
CA PRO A 302 7.15 22.89 6.00
C PRO A 302 6.20 22.20 5.03
N VAL A 303 4.99 22.70 4.93
CA VAL A 303 4.19 22.57 3.72
C VAL A 303 5.07 23.26 2.68
N ASN A 304 5.90 22.48 1.98
CA ASN A 304 6.59 23.01 0.81
C ASN A 304 5.50 23.63 -0.03
N GLY A 305 5.48 24.94 0.00
CA GLY A 305 4.63 25.94 -0.65
C GLY A 305 3.70 25.46 -1.76
N PHE A 306 2.66 24.73 -1.39
CA PHE A 306 1.37 24.90 -1.98
C PHE A 306 0.57 25.71 -0.95
N GLY A 307 0.96 26.99 -0.80
CA GLY A 307 0.02 28.01 -0.40
C GLY A 307 -1.25 27.81 -1.20
N MET A 308 -2.37 28.24 -0.67
CA MET A 308 -3.62 28.40 -1.40
C MET A 308 -3.36 29.15 -2.72
N ALA A 309 -2.60 28.55 -3.60
CA ALA A 309 -2.47 28.88 -5.00
C ALA A 309 -3.69 28.25 -5.63
N GLY A 310 -4.52 29.09 -6.24
CA GLY A 310 -5.70 28.68 -6.96
C GLY A 310 -5.45 27.46 -7.84
N GLU A 311 -6.51 26.75 -8.21
CA GLU A 311 -6.48 25.56 -9.05
C GLU A 311 -5.32 25.62 -10.05
N PRO A 312 -4.53 24.56 -10.19
CA PRO A 312 -3.41 24.57 -11.13
C PRO A 312 -3.93 25.02 -12.48
N SER A 313 -3.23 25.94 -13.13
CA SER A 313 -3.62 26.39 -14.47
C SER A 313 -3.90 25.17 -15.35
N ARG A 314 -4.99 25.17 -16.06
CA ARG A 314 -5.39 24.05 -16.95
C ARG A 314 -4.27 23.56 -17.86
N ASN A 315 -3.31 24.41 -18.16
CA ASN A 315 -2.16 24.11 -19.01
C ASN A 315 -0.88 23.71 -18.26
N SER A 316 -0.84 23.82 -16.94
CA SER A 316 0.30 23.37 -16.12
C SER A 316 0.42 21.84 -16.11
N PRO A 317 1.63 21.27 -15.89
CA PRO A 317 1.78 19.85 -15.65
C PRO A 317 0.86 19.41 -14.50
N CYS A 318 0.20 18.26 -14.64
CA CYS A 318 -0.68 17.77 -13.59
C CYS A 318 0.13 17.44 -12.33
N PRO A 319 -0.30 17.90 -11.15
CA PRO A 319 0.40 17.62 -9.87
C PRO A 319 0.51 16.12 -9.53
N CYS A 320 -0.26 15.26 -10.19
CA CYS A 320 -0.19 13.81 -10.00
C CYS A 320 1.07 13.15 -10.58
N GLY A 321 1.89 13.88 -11.33
CA GLY A 321 3.11 13.35 -11.95
C GLY A 321 2.88 12.50 -13.20
N SER A 322 1.66 12.48 -13.78
CA SER A 322 1.33 11.73 -15.01
C SER A 322 2.03 12.22 -16.26
N GLY A 323 2.74 13.36 -16.21
CA GLY A 323 3.30 14.03 -17.39
C GLY A 323 2.28 14.74 -18.27
N LEU A 324 0.99 14.57 -18.00
CA LEU A 324 -0.09 15.25 -18.73
C LEU A 324 -0.33 16.65 -18.17
N ARG A 325 -0.91 17.53 -19.00
CA ARG A 325 -1.41 18.83 -18.51
C ARG A 325 -2.63 18.61 -17.62
N PHE A 326 -2.83 19.48 -16.61
CA PHE A 326 -3.92 19.37 -15.65
C PHE A 326 -5.28 19.18 -16.32
N LYS A 327 -5.59 19.95 -17.37
CA LYS A 327 -6.84 19.82 -18.16
C LYS A 327 -7.04 18.47 -18.85
N ALA A 328 -5.97 17.74 -19.11
CA ALA A 328 -6.00 16.43 -19.78
C ALA A 328 -5.89 15.26 -18.77
N CYS A 329 -5.91 15.56 -17.48
CA CYS A 329 -5.79 14.60 -16.38
C CYS A 329 -6.86 14.90 -15.33
N HIS A 330 -6.49 15.47 -14.17
CA HIS A 330 -7.41 15.75 -13.06
C HIS A 330 -8.27 17.01 -13.23
N GLY A 331 -8.01 17.84 -14.21
CA GLY A 331 -8.78 19.03 -14.57
C GLY A 331 -9.75 18.82 -15.73
N GLN A 332 -10.10 17.58 -16.07
CA GLN A 332 -11.22 17.29 -16.97
C GLN A 332 -12.52 17.69 -16.26
N LEU A 333 -13.28 18.59 -16.88
CA LEU A 333 -14.65 18.89 -16.44
C LEU A 333 -15.56 17.73 -16.87
N PRO A 334 -16.59 17.39 -16.05
CA PRO A 334 -17.56 16.36 -16.39
C PRO A 334 -18.32 16.70 -17.68
#